data_bc2e8f3a714459f3b38d9c8a99cfb9ab
#
_entry.id   bc2e8f3a714459f3b38d9c8a99cfb9ab
#
_cell.length_a   1.000
_cell.length_b   1.000
_cell.length_c   1.000
_cell.angle_alpha   90.00
_cell.angle_beta   90.00
_cell.angle_gamma   90.00
#
_symmetry.space_group_name_H-M   'P 1'
#
loop_
_entity.id
_entity.type
_entity.pdbx_description
1 polymer ?
#
loop_
_entity_poly.entity_id
_entity_poly.type
_entity_poly.pdbx_seq_one_letter_code
_entity_poly.pdbx_strand_id
1 'polypeptide(L)'
;MWIDLTTFDDYDEFIEFCYDLHADEEDPELMFQDYENFPRELYSESCFDENTFDTIIKYANHSNREALDAFLSYFNIEDIDKFDEFYQGEFCSEEAFAEHIVDECYDIERTMGNLSYYFDYGRFARDLFMCDYFYDNGYVFRR
;
A
#
# COMPACT_ATOMS: atom_id res chain seq x y z
N MET A 1 -7.25 23.86 14.52
CA MET A 1 -7.89 22.66 15.10
C MET A 1 -7.52 21.44 14.27
N TRP A 2 -7.14 20.35 14.89
CA TRP A 2 -6.92 19.06 14.23
C TRP A 2 -8.21 18.26 14.18
N ILE A 3 -8.49 17.64 13.06
CA ILE A 3 -9.69 16.84 12.81
C ILE A 3 -9.26 15.44 12.37
N ASP A 4 -9.80 14.42 13.02
CA ASP A 4 -9.59 13.02 12.63
C ASP A 4 -10.62 12.62 11.59
N LEU A 5 -10.16 12.41 10.35
CA LEU A 5 -11.02 12.06 9.21
C LEU A 5 -11.70 10.69 9.38
N THR A 6 -11.11 9.78 10.16
CA THR A 6 -11.67 8.45 10.39
C THR A 6 -12.92 8.45 11.28
N THR A 7 -13.28 9.60 11.87
CA THR A 7 -14.47 9.75 12.70
C THR A 7 -15.74 10.06 11.91
N PHE A 8 -15.61 10.33 10.61
CA PHE A 8 -16.73 10.63 9.72
C PHE A 8 -17.10 9.40 8.88
N ASP A 9 -18.37 9.21 8.63
CA ASP A 9 -18.87 8.10 7.83
C ASP A 9 -18.59 8.31 6.34
N ASP A 10 -18.67 9.56 5.86
CA ASP A 10 -18.40 9.93 4.47
C ASP A 10 -17.87 11.37 4.32
N TYR A 11 -17.55 11.72 3.08
CA TYR A 11 -17.04 13.03 2.71
C TYR A 11 -18.04 14.16 2.99
N ASP A 12 -19.33 13.91 2.72
CA ASP A 12 -20.38 14.92 2.89
C ASP A 12 -20.52 15.31 4.38
N GLU A 13 -20.51 14.32 5.28
CA GLU A 13 -20.53 14.55 6.73
C GLU A 13 -19.32 15.37 7.18
N PHE A 14 -18.13 15.07 6.66
CA PHE A 14 -16.92 15.83 6.97
C PHE A 14 -17.03 17.28 6.49
N ILE A 15 -17.53 17.51 5.30
CA ILE A 15 -17.68 18.86 4.72
C ILE A 15 -18.75 19.65 5.47
N GLU A 16 -19.88 19.04 5.82
CA GLU A 16 -20.90 19.68 6.68
C GLU A 16 -20.30 20.14 8.01
N PHE A 17 -19.52 19.29 8.66
CA PHE A 17 -18.81 19.63 9.89
C PHE A 17 -17.89 20.82 9.69
N CYS A 18 -17.12 20.88 8.60
CA CYS A 18 -16.24 22.01 8.29
C CYS A 18 -17.02 23.33 8.11
N TYR A 19 -18.15 23.30 7.42
CA TYR A 19 -19.01 24.48 7.26
C TYR A 19 -19.65 24.91 8.57
N ASP A 20 -20.05 23.98 9.43
CA ASP A 20 -20.60 24.28 10.75
C ASP A 20 -19.59 24.99 11.65
N LEU A 21 -18.31 24.67 11.55
CA LEU A 21 -17.21 25.38 12.25
C LEU A 21 -17.08 26.84 11.83
N HIS A 22 -17.50 27.17 10.62
CA HIS A 22 -17.43 28.50 10.02
C HIS A 22 -18.83 29.11 9.79
N ALA A 23 -19.82 28.68 10.57
CA ALA A 23 -21.21 29.11 10.42
C ALA A 23 -21.42 30.65 10.66
N ASP A 24 -20.45 31.29 11.26
CA ASP A 24 -20.42 32.76 11.47
C ASP A 24 -19.89 33.53 10.25
N GLU A 25 -19.40 32.84 9.22
CA GLU A 25 -18.91 33.43 7.98
C GLU A 25 -19.99 33.35 6.88
N GLU A 26 -20.10 34.40 6.06
CA GLU A 26 -21.18 34.52 5.06
C GLU A 26 -20.97 33.62 3.84
N ASP A 27 -19.72 33.32 3.47
CA ASP A 27 -19.34 32.38 2.36
C ASP A 27 -17.95 31.82 2.64
N PRO A 28 -17.84 30.82 3.55
CA PRO A 28 -16.55 30.35 3.98
C PRO A 28 -15.82 29.56 2.89
N GLU A 29 -14.55 29.90 2.67
CA GLU A 29 -13.63 29.13 1.85
C GLU A 29 -12.84 28.18 2.75
N LEU A 30 -12.96 26.87 2.50
CA LEU A 30 -12.27 25.86 3.29
C LEU A 30 -10.81 25.74 2.85
N MET A 31 -9.89 25.94 3.79
CA MET A 31 -8.46 25.78 3.58
C MET A 31 -7.86 24.90 4.69
N PHE A 32 -7.11 23.86 4.30
CA PHE A 32 -6.47 22.93 5.21
C PHE A 32 -4.99 23.25 5.36
N GLN A 33 -4.59 23.70 6.54
CA GLN A 33 -3.26 24.28 6.76
C GLN A 33 -2.16 23.25 6.93
N ASP A 34 -2.51 22.03 7.37
CA ASP A 34 -1.53 20.97 7.64
C ASP A 34 -2.21 19.58 7.65
N TYR A 35 -1.40 18.52 7.63
CA TYR A 35 -1.86 17.15 7.62
C TYR A 35 -0.93 16.24 8.43
N GLU A 36 -1.46 15.12 8.92
CA GLU A 36 -0.72 14.05 9.59
C GLU A 36 -1.24 12.66 9.21
N ASN A 37 -0.34 11.68 9.28
CA ASN A 37 -0.66 10.24 9.21
C ASN A 37 -1.24 9.73 7.87
N PHE A 38 -1.02 10.46 6.77
CA PHE A 38 -1.28 9.95 5.43
C PHE A 38 -0.24 10.48 4.42
N PRO A 39 -0.13 9.87 3.23
CA PRO A 39 0.87 10.26 2.23
C PRO A 39 0.72 11.71 1.76
N ARG A 40 1.86 12.37 1.55
CA ARG A 40 1.96 13.77 1.10
C ARG A 40 1.17 14.03 -0.19
N GLU A 41 1.11 13.06 -1.06
CA GLU A 41 0.45 13.12 -2.36
C GLU A 41 -1.05 13.39 -2.26
N LEU A 42 -1.65 13.03 -1.12
CA LEU A 42 -3.08 13.24 -0.84
C LEU A 42 -3.38 14.60 -0.20
N TYR A 43 -2.34 15.35 0.17
CA TYR A 43 -2.53 16.67 0.78
C TYR A 43 -2.62 17.79 -0.23
N SER A 44 -3.65 18.62 -0.08
CA SER A 44 -3.77 19.91 -0.75
C SER A 44 -4.45 20.91 0.20
N GLU A 45 -3.93 22.13 0.22
CA GLU A 45 -4.49 23.19 1.06
C GLU A 45 -5.91 23.59 0.64
N SER A 46 -6.20 23.58 -0.65
CA SER A 46 -7.46 24.11 -1.20
C SER A 46 -8.25 23.13 -2.08
N CYS A 47 -7.64 22.01 -2.48
CA CYS A 47 -8.26 21.02 -3.35
C CYS A 47 -8.44 19.71 -2.59
N PHE A 48 -9.59 19.55 -1.96
CA PHE A 48 -9.95 18.33 -1.22
C PHE A 48 -11.31 17.84 -1.69
N ASP A 49 -11.33 16.66 -2.28
CA ASP A 49 -12.53 16.06 -2.86
C ASP A 49 -12.88 14.71 -2.23
N GLU A 50 -14.04 14.17 -2.60
CA GLU A 50 -14.53 12.88 -2.13
C GLU A 50 -13.54 11.74 -2.41
N ASN A 51 -12.94 11.71 -3.60
CA ASN A 51 -11.97 10.67 -3.96
C ASN A 51 -10.71 10.72 -3.08
N THR A 52 -10.23 11.93 -2.76
CA THR A 52 -9.11 12.13 -1.84
C THR A 52 -9.46 11.68 -0.43
N PHE A 53 -10.65 12.04 0.06
CA PHE A 53 -11.16 11.59 1.36
C PHE A 53 -11.20 10.06 1.43
N ASP A 54 -11.84 9.41 0.47
CA ASP A 54 -11.97 7.96 0.43
C ASP A 54 -10.61 7.26 0.39
N THR A 55 -9.66 7.80 -0.36
CA THR A 55 -8.30 7.25 -0.45
C THR A 55 -7.56 7.37 0.88
N ILE A 56 -7.70 8.51 1.59
CA ILE A 56 -7.13 8.69 2.93
C ILE A 56 -7.73 7.68 3.91
N ILE A 57 -9.04 7.46 3.86
CA ILE A 57 -9.71 6.48 4.74
C ILE A 57 -9.24 5.06 4.43
N LYS A 58 -9.10 4.68 3.18
CA LYS A 58 -8.53 3.38 2.79
C LYS A 58 -7.12 3.18 3.33
N TYR A 59 -6.27 4.19 3.21
CA TYR A 59 -4.92 4.16 3.75
C TYR A 59 -4.93 4.03 5.29
N ALA A 60 -5.71 4.83 5.98
CA ALA A 60 -5.78 4.86 7.45
C ALA A 60 -6.31 3.54 8.04
N ASN A 61 -7.30 2.93 7.39
CA ASN A 61 -7.96 1.70 7.84
C ASN A 61 -7.32 0.41 7.28
N HIS A 62 -6.23 0.52 6.53
CA HIS A 62 -5.56 -0.65 5.97
C HIS A 62 -5.03 -1.57 7.08
N SER A 63 -5.28 -2.88 6.94
CA SER A 63 -4.92 -3.89 7.95
C SER A 63 -3.41 -4.06 8.14
N ASN A 64 -2.60 -3.76 7.11
CA ASN A 64 -1.15 -3.84 7.14
C ASN A 64 -0.53 -2.59 6.48
N ARG A 65 -0.42 -1.52 7.25
CA ARG A 65 0.12 -0.24 6.77
C ARG A 65 1.60 -0.29 6.41
N GLU A 66 2.39 -1.10 7.11
CA GLU A 66 3.81 -1.26 6.77
C GLU A 66 3.98 -1.89 5.39
N ALA A 67 3.20 -2.93 5.08
CA ALA A 67 3.18 -3.52 3.75
C ALA A 67 2.62 -2.55 2.70
N LEU A 68 1.60 -1.76 3.05
CA LEU A 68 1.06 -0.73 2.17
C LEU A 68 2.09 0.36 1.85
N ASP A 69 2.86 0.81 2.83
CA ASP A 69 3.95 1.76 2.61
C ASP A 69 5.03 1.18 1.69
N ALA A 70 5.37 -0.09 1.85
CA ALA A 70 6.27 -0.80 0.95
C ALA A 70 5.72 -0.89 -0.48
N PHE A 71 4.43 -1.17 -0.64
CA PHE A 71 3.72 -1.15 -1.92
C PHE A 71 3.79 0.22 -2.60
N LEU A 72 3.52 1.27 -1.86
CA LEU A 72 3.53 2.66 -2.34
C LEU A 72 4.94 3.20 -2.63
N SER A 73 6.00 2.51 -2.21
CA SER A 73 7.37 2.83 -2.63
C SER A 73 7.60 2.57 -4.11
N TYR A 74 6.80 1.69 -4.69
CA TYR A 74 6.90 1.29 -6.11
C TYR A 74 5.67 1.70 -6.93
N PHE A 75 4.47 1.56 -6.38
CA PHE A 75 3.20 1.95 -7.01
C PHE A 75 2.72 3.31 -6.52
N ASN A 76 1.81 3.94 -7.28
CA ASN A 76 1.20 5.20 -6.92
C ASN A 76 0.04 5.00 -5.92
N ILE A 77 -0.29 6.04 -5.17
CA ILE A 77 -1.42 6.01 -4.22
C ILE A 77 -2.77 5.73 -4.90
N GLU A 78 -2.92 6.08 -6.17
CA GLU A 78 -4.10 5.78 -6.97
C GLU A 78 -4.31 4.28 -7.19
N ASP A 79 -3.24 3.49 -7.05
CA ASP A 79 -3.25 2.03 -7.19
C ASP A 79 -3.54 1.29 -5.87
N ILE A 80 -3.92 1.99 -4.80
CA ILE A 80 -4.13 1.41 -3.46
C ILE A 80 -5.08 0.21 -3.46
N ASP A 81 -6.10 0.22 -4.32
CA ASP A 81 -7.07 -0.88 -4.44
C ASP A 81 -6.48 -2.15 -5.06
N LYS A 82 -5.31 -2.04 -5.69
CA LYS A 82 -4.59 -3.18 -6.29
C LYS A 82 -3.67 -3.91 -5.31
N PHE A 83 -3.53 -3.41 -4.09
CA PHE A 83 -2.65 -3.99 -3.08
C PHE A 83 -2.87 -5.50 -2.92
N ASP A 84 -4.11 -5.93 -2.69
CA ASP A 84 -4.44 -7.34 -2.45
C ASP A 84 -4.13 -8.23 -3.67
N GLU A 85 -4.23 -7.70 -4.88
CA GLU A 85 -3.90 -8.42 -6.12
C GLU A 85 -2.39 -8.67 -6.26
N PHE A 86 -1.57 -7.70 -5.87
CA PHE A 86 -0.11 -7.76 -6.05
C PHE A 86 0.66 -8.27 -4.84
N TYR A 87 0.06 -8.22 -3.64
CA TYR A 87 0.73 -8.63 -2.41
C TYR A 87 0.94 -10.14 -2.34
N GLN A 88 2.19 -10.57 -2.14
CA GLN A 88 2.58 -11.97 -2.07
C GLN A 88 2.85 -12.47 -0.65
N GLY A 89 3.06 -11.59 0.30
CA GLY A 89 3.36 -11.91 1.69
C GLY A 89 4.64 -11.28 2.21
N GLU A 90 4.98 -11.62 3.45
CA GLU A 90 6.19 -11.20 4.14
C GLU A 90 7.21 -12.33 4.11
N PHE A 91 8.44 -12.03 3.69
CA PHE A 91 9.56 -12.97 3.62
C PHE A 91 10.82 -12.33 4.19
N CYS A 92 11.68 -13.11 4.80
CA CYS A 92 12.92 -12.60 5.38
C CYS A 92 13.98 -12.23 4.33
N SER A 93 13.84 -12.70 3.10
CA SER A 93 14.73 -12.38 1.98
C SER A 93 14.07 -12.70 0.63
N GLU A 94 14.64 -12.19 -0.46
CA GLU A 94 14.26 -12.57 -1.82
C GLU A 94 14.45 -14.08 -2.07
N GLU A 95 15.52 -14.66 -1.51
CA GLU A 95 15.80 -16.09 -1.60
C GLU A 95 14.74 -16.94 -0.89
N ALA A 96 14.27 -16.49 0.30
CA ALA A 96 13.17 -17.15 1.01
C ALA A 96 11.86 -17.16 0.20
N PHE A 97 11.57 -16.09 -0.52
CA PHE A 97 10.45 -16.06 -1.46
C PHE A 97 10.64 -17.02 -2.62
N ALA A 98 11.85 -17.08 -3.19
CA ALA A 98 12.17 -18.03 -4.27
C ALA A 98 12.03 -19.49 -3.83
N GLU A 99 12.44 -19.82 -2.61
CA GLU A 99 12.21 -21.14 -2.01
C GLU A 99 10.72 -21.45 -1.89
N HIS A 100 9.93 -20.47 -1.43
CA HIS A 100 8.47 -20.60 -1.34
C HIS A 100 7.84 -20.87 -2.72
N ILE A 101 8.24 -20.16 -3.77
CA ILE A 101 7.75 -20.38 -5.14
C ILE A 101 8.11 -21.78 -5.64
N VAL A 102 9.31 -22.24 -5.38
CA VAL A 102 9.74 -23.62 -5.76
C VAL A 102 8.89 -24.66 -5.06
N ASP A 103 8.66 -24.50 -3.75
CA ASP A 103 7.87 -25.45 -2.96
C ASP A 103 6.40 -25.50 -3.38
N GLU A 104 5.81 -24.35 -3.72
CA GLU A 104 4.38 -24.24 -4.08
C GLU A 104 4.10 -24.60 -5.55
N CYS A 105 5.01 -24.23 -6.45
CA CYS A 105 4.76 -24.34 -7.89
C CYS A 105 5.51 -25.48 -8.56
N TYR A 106 6.60 -25.95 -7.97
CA TYR A 106 7.50 -26.95 -8.54
C TYR A 106 7.78 -28.06 -7.53
N ASP A 107 7.68 -29.32 -7.96
CA ASP A 107 8.18 -30.46 -7.20
C ASP A 107 9.61 -30.77 -7.63
N ILE A 108 10.55 -30.03 -7.06
CA ILE A 108 11.95 -30.07 -7.47
C ILE A 108 12.60 -31.44 -7.17
N GLU A 109 12.25 -32.06 -6.04
CA GLU A 109 12.79 -33.41 -5.68
C GLU A 109 12.31 -34.46 -6.67
N ARG A 110 11.05 -34.43 -7.06
CA ARG A 110 10.47 -35.34 -8.04
C ARG A 110 11.02 -35.14 -9.44
N THR A 111 11.21 -33.85 -9.84
CA THR A 111 11.67 -33.48 -11.17
C THR A 111 13.16 -33.68 -11.36
N MET A 112 13.97 -33.35 -10.37
CA MET A 112 15.44 -33.31 -10.42
C MET A 112 16.10 -34.43 -9.61
N GLY A 113 15.39 -35.10 -8.69
CA GLY A 113 15.97 -36.11 -7.79
C GLY A 113 17.12 -35.52 -6.97
N ASN A 114 18.25 -36.24 -6.93
CA ASN A 114 19.44 -35.80 -6.18
C ASN A 114 20.05 -34.49 -6.69
N LEU A 115 19.76 -34.08 -7.92
CA LEU A 115 20.22 -32.81 -8.48
C LEU A 115 19.51 -31.62 -7.84
N SER A 116 18.41 -31.81 -7.08
CA SER A 116 17.75 -30.76 -6.34
C SER A 116 18.67 -30.07 -5.33
N TYR A 117 19.65 -30.74 -4.78
CA TYR A 117 20.68 -30.19 -3.89
C TYR A 117 21.59 -29.13 -4.57
N TYR A 118 21.66 -29.17 -5.90
CA TYR A 118 22.47 -28.24 -6.69
C TYR A 118 21.66 -27.08 -7.25
N PHE A 119 20.38 -26.98 -6.90
CA PHE A 119 19.54 -25.87 -7.32
C PHE A 119 19.98 -24.57 -6.64
N ASP A 120 20.26 -23.54 -7.41
CA ASP A 120 20.72 -22.25 -6.95
C ASP A 120 19.53 -21.31 -6.72
N TYR A 121 19.02 -21.31 -5.49
CA TYR A 121 17.91 -20.44 -5.09
C TYR A 121 18.25 -18.96 -5.16
N GLY A 122 19.49 -18.57 -4.89
CA GLY A 122 19.93 -17.19 -4.99
C GLY A 122 19.89 -16.66 -6.43
N ARG A 123 20.29 -17.48 -7.40
CA ARG A 123 20.20 -17.14 -8.82
C ARG A 123 18.76 -17.11 -9.31
N PHE A 124 17.94 -18.06 -8.89
CA PHE A 124 16.52 -18.08 -9.22
C PHE A 124 15.79 -16.85 -8.63
N ALA A 125 16.07 -16.50 -7.38
CA ALA A 125 15.56 -15.29 -6.76
C ALA A 125 15.93 -14.04 -7.58
N ARG A 126 17.16 -13.93 -7.98
CA ARG A 126 17.65 -12.81 -8.81
C ARG A 126 16.84 -12.65 -10.09
N ASP A 127 16.58 -13.75 -10.78
CA ASP A 127 15.78 -13.76 -12.00
C ASP A 127 14.33 -13.35 -11.74
N LEU A 128 13.69 -13.87 -10.66
CA LEU A 128 12.34 -13.51 -10.25
C LEU A 128 12.19 -12.01 -9.95
N PHE A 129 13.14 -11.45 -9.24
CA PHE A 129 13.09 -10.04 -8.82
C PHE A 129 13.61 -9.06 -9.88
N MET A 130 14.14 -9.57 -10.97
CA MET A 130 14.53 -8.73 -12.11
C MET A 130 13.33 -8.16 -12.86
N CYS A 131 12.28 -8.97 -13.07
CA CYS A 131 11.14 -8.61 -13.90
C CYS A 131 9.77 -8.80 -13.25
N ASP A 132 9.60 -9.84 -12.43
CA ASP A 132 8.28 -10.31 -12.05
C ASP A 132 7.81 -9.82 -10.67
N TYR A 133 8.75 -9.57 -9.77
CA TYR A 133 8.48 -9.18 -8.38
C TYR A 133 9.37 -8.04 -7.92
N PHE A 134 8.97 -7.36 -6.84
CA PHE A 134 9.86 -6.50 -6.07
C PHE A 134 9.77 -6.80 -4.58
N TYR A 135 10.84 -6.49 -3.87
CA TYR A 135 10.99 -6.71 -2.44
C TYR A 135 11.30 -5.38 -1.75
N ASP A 136 10.52 -5.04 -0.74
CA ASP A 136 10.74 -3.85 0.07
C ASP A 136 10.36 -4.11 1.51
N ASN A 137 11.27 -3.83 2.43
CA ASN A 137 11.06 -3.92 3.88
C ASN A 137 10.48 -5.28 4.36
N GLY A 138 10.87 -6.38 3.73
CA GLY A 138 10.36 -7.72 4.06
C GLY A 138 9.11 -8.15 3.32
N TYR A 139 8.52 -7.27 2.52
CA TYR A 139 7.29 -7.53 1.78
C TYR A 139 7.56 -7.76 0.29
N VAL A 140 6.87 -8.72 -0.28
CA VAL A 140 6.98 -9.10 -1.69
C VAL A 140 5.70 -8.76 -2.43
N PHE A 141 5.87 -8.15 -3.60
CA PHE A 141 4.78 -7.76 -4.48
C PHE A 141 5.10 -8.19 -5.91
N ARG A 142 4.05 -8.51 -6.66
CA ARG A 142 4.10 -8.62 -8.11
C ARG A 142 4.34 -7.26 -8.76
N ARG A 143 5.04 -7.26 -9.87
CA ARG A 143 5.17 -6.05 -10.69
C ARG A 143 4.05 -5.90 -11.71
#